data_b889a9ac0a3d779b295dde1bd40754fb
#
_entry.id   b889a9ac0a3d779b295dde1bd40754fb
#
_cell.length_a   1.000
_cell.length_b   1.000
_cell.length_c   1.000
_cell.angle_alpha   90.00
_cell.angle_beta   90.00
_cell.angle_gamma   90.00
#
_symmetry.space_group_name_H-M   'P 1'
#
loop_
_entity.id
_entity.type
_entity.pdbx_description
1 polymer ?
#
loop_
_entity_poly.entity_id
_entity_poly.type
_entity_poly.pdbx_seq_one_letter_code
_entity_poly.pdbx_strand_id
1 'polypeptide(L)'
;MITSLDIALKIKYRLNKVDTQDDENISVYNIVEAFNKAQLNIVNRLHGKNNNYKSGIESTRKRVDDLKILLNPTPKILSVTKKEGYYLSEALPKDYFHLVRTTCLAYRKDCSKKEMFIYLQEESNLNTLLRNEHTNPSFEWGETIGTIAGDNIKVFTLDKFEISKIFLTYVRRPRAIDIPGYLKQDGQPSSQIDPEMPDDIIEMCIDEAVRILSGDMQNQFSNQISQQNLQMSE
;
A
#
# COMPACT_ATOMS: atom_id res chain seq x y z
N MET A 1 -12.56 17.00 -9.53
CA MET A 1 -11.98 15.65 -9.70
C MET A 1 -11.13 15.68 -10.96
N ILE A 2 -9.85 15.44 -10.82
CA ILE A 2 -8.87 15.49 -11.92
C ILE A 2 -9.02 14.21 -12.75
N THR A 3 -9.20 14.36 -14.06
CA THR A 3 -9.31 13.22 -14.97
C THR A 3 -7.94 12.70 -15.42
N SER A 4 -7.89 11.50 -15.99
CA SER A 4 -6.66 10.93 -16.54
C SER A 4 -6.07 11.78 -17.69
N LEU A 5 -6.94 12.43 -18.48
CA LEU A 5 -6.51 13.36 -19.53
C LEU A 5 -5.91 14.65 -18.94
N ASP A 6 -6.52 15.20 -17.87
CA ASP A 6 -5.99 16.38 -17.19
C ASP A 6 -4.59 16.09 -16.61
N ILE A 7 -4.39 14.89 -16.08
CA ILE A 7 -3.07 14.44 -15.58
C ILE A 7 -2.03 14.49 -16.69
N ALA A 8 -2.34 13.92 -17.85
CA ALA A 8 -1.40 13.93 -18.98
C ALA A 8 -1.05 15.35 -19.42
N LEU A 9 -2.06 16.24 -19.49
CA LEU A 9 -1.85 17.66 -19.84
C LEU A 9 -0.99 18.37 -18.80
N LYS A 10 -1.25 18.16 -17.50
CA LYS A 10 -0.48 18.77 -16.40
C LYS A 10 0.97 18.27 -16.40
N ILE A 11 1.21 16.98 -16.60
CA ILE A 11 2.56 16.41 -16.68
C ILE A 11 3.32 17.03 -17.87
N LYS A 12 2.73 17.04 -19.07
CA LYS A 12 3.32 17.65 -20.24
C LYS A 12 3.62 19.14 -20.02
N TYR A 13 2.67 19.89 -19.44
CA TYR A 13 2.87 21.29 -19.14
C TYR A 13 4.02 21.54 -18.16
N ARG A 14 4.16 20.72 -17.11
CA ARG A 14 5.24 20.86 -16.13
C ARG A 14 6.60 20.51 -16.71
N LEU A 15 6.68 19.51 -17.58
CA LEU A 15 7.90 19.15 -18.28
C LEU A 15 8.32 20.24 -19.27
N ASN A 16 7.39 20.71 -20.12
CA ASN A 16 7.68 21.73 -21.14
C ASN A 16 7.94 23.11 -20.57
N LYS A 17 7.52 23.42 -19.34
CA LYS A 17 7.80 24.71 -18.68
C LYS A 17 9.27 24.91 -18.36
N VAL A 18 10.02 23.86 -18.26
CA VAL A 18 11.42 23.85 -17.84
C VAL A 18 12.36 23.75 -19.04
N ASP A 19 11.93 23.12 -20.12
CA ASP A 19 12.74 22.90 -21.31
C ASP A 19 11.99 23.30 -22.58
N THR A 20 12.62 24.10 -23.38
CA THR A 20 12.06 24.60 -24.64
C THR A 20 12.18 23.52 -25.71
N GLN A 21 11.05 23.07 -26.22
CA GLN A 21 10.86 22.38 -27.53
C GLN A 21 11.34 20.94 -27.71
N ASP A 22 12.17 20.35 -26.87
CA ASP A 22 12.68 18.98 -27.09
C ASP A 22 11.74 17.87 -26.60
N ASP A 23 10.76 18.16 -25.73
CA ASP A 23 9.94 17.17 -25.07
C ASP A 23 8.55 16.95 -25.69
N GLU A 24 8.31 17.44 -26.90
CA GLU A 24 7.03 17.26 -27.61
C GLU A 24 6.65 15.80 -27.87
N ASN A 25 7.59 14.87 -27.77
CA ASN A 25 7.45 13.47 -28.15
C ASN A 25 7.30 12.47 -27.00
N ILE A 26 6.99 12.92 -25.77
CA ILE A 26 6.73 11.95 -24.70
C ILE A 26 5.45 11.19 -25.02
N SER A 27 5.57 9.87 -25.17
CA SER A 27 4.44 9.02 -25.48
C SER A 27 3.45 9.01 -24.30
N VAL A 28 2.15 8.92 -24.64
CA VAL A 28 1.08 8.80 -23.62
C VAL A 28 1.33 7.56 -22.73
N TYR A 29 1.86 6.49 -23.31
CA TYR A 29 2.25 5.30 -22.58
C TYR A 29 3.27 5.61 -21.46
N ASN A 30 4.34 6.35 -21.76
CA ASN A 30 5.35 6.71 -20.76
C ASN A 30 4.77 7.56 -19.62
N ILE A 31 3.86 8.47 -19.96
CA ILE A 31 3.17 9.29 -18.95
C ILE A 31 2.31 8.42 -18.01
N VAL A 32 1.56 7.48 -18.57
CA VAL A 32 0.72 6.55 -17.81
C VAL A 32 1.58 5.68 -16.90
N GLU A 33 2.66 5.11 -17.40
CA GLU A 33 3.59 4.29 -16.62
C GLU A 33 4.25 5.08 -15.49
N ALA A 34 4.74 6.29 -15.79
CA ALA A 34 5.36 7.16 -14.80
C ALA A 34 4.38 7.55 -13.69
N PHE A 35 3.14 7.89 -14.06
CA PHE A 35 2.11 8.23 -13.07
C PHE A 35 1.69 7.03 -12.22
N ASN A 36 1.52 5.86 -12.81
CA ASN A 36 1.19 4.64 -12.06
C ASN A 36 2.31 4.26 -11.08
N LYS A 37 3.58 4.42 -11.49
CA LYS A 37 4.74 4.25 -10.60
C LYS A 37 4.75 5.31 -9.48
N ALA A 38 4.43 6.56 -9.81
CA ALA A 38 4.33 7.65 -8.85
C ALA A 38 3.24 7.39 -7.79
N GLN A 39 2.05 6.89 -8.17
CA GLN A 39 1.01 6.51 -7.23
C GLN A 39 1.52 5.51 -6.20
N LEU A 40 2.22 4.45 -6.63
CA LEU A 40 2.78 3.45 -5.72
C LEU A 40 3.83 4.06 -4.78
N ASN A 41 4.71 4.93 -5.30
CA ASN A 41 5.71 5.62 -4.50
C ASN A 41 5.08 6.49 -3.42
N ILE A 42 4.07 7.29 -3.78
CA ILE A 42 3.35 8.17 -2.85
C ILE A 42 2.64 7.36 -1.76
N VAL A 43 1.91 6.29 -2.12
CA VAL A 43 1.25 5.43 -1.13
C VAL A 43 2.27 4.77 -0.20
N ASN A 44 3.40 4.28 -0.72
CA ASN A 44 4.49 3.75 0.11
C ASN A 44 5.04 4.79 1.08
N ARG A 45 5.23 6.03 0.62
CA ARG A 45 5.72 7.15 1.45
C ARG A 45 4.70 7.53 2.52
N LEU A 46 3.42 7.64 2.17
CA LEU A 46 2.35 7.94 3.12
C LEU A 46 2.16 6.83 4.16
N HIS A 47 2.34 5.55 3.80
CA HIS A 47 2.23 4.43 4.73
C HIS A 47 3.50 4.22 5.56
N GLY A 48 4.68 4.51 5.02
CA GLY A 48 5.98 4.23 5.63
C GLY A 48 6.25 5.00 6.93
N LYS A 49 7.11 4.44 7.79
CA LYS A 49 7.59 5.08 9.04
C LYS A 49 8.59 6.22 8.79
N ASN A 50 9.17 6.30 7.60
CA ASN A 50 10.19 7.30 7.21
C ASN A 50 9.58 8.61 6.72
N ASN A 51 8.46 8.97 7.27
CA ASN A 51 7.93 10.29 7.05
C ASN A 51 8.78 11.30 7.83
N ASN A 52 9.34 12.31 7.17
CA ASN A 52 10.12 13.38 7.78
C ASN A 52 9.32 14.20 8.80
N TYR A 53 8.00 14.10 8.76
CA TYR A 53 7.12 14.64 9.79
C TYR A 53 7.13 13.78 11.05
N LYS A 54 8.12 13.95 11.88
CA LYS A 54 8.12 13.49 13.29
C LYS A 54 7.11 14.25 14.15
N SER A 55 6.12 14.87 13.55
CA SER A 55 5.17 15.75 14.21
C SER A 55 3.86 14.99 14.51
N GLY A 56 3.49 15.06 15.68
CA GLY A 56 2.29 14.84 16.45
C GLY A 56 1.03 14.18 15.80
N ILE A 57 -0.01 14.18 16.61
CA ILE A 57 -1.32 13.55 16.34
C ILE A 57 -1.98 14.03 15.02
N GLU A 58 -1.71 15.26 14.59
CA GLU A 58 -2.33 15.85 13.39
C GLU A 58 -1.83 15.22 12.09
N SER A 59 -0.54 14.95 11.98
CA SER A 59 0.03 14.29 10.80
C SER A 59 -0.50 12.86 10.62
N THR A 60 -0.75 12.18 11.74
CA THR A 60 -1.34 10.83 11.73
C THR A 60 -2.79 10.86 11.22
N ARG A 61 -3.57 11.87 11.63
CA ARG A 61 -4.96 12.04 11.17
C ARG A 61 -5.04 12.35 9.68
N LYS A 62 -4.22 13.28 9.18
CA LYS A 62 -4.14 13.59 7.75
C LYS A 62 -3.82 12.33 6.94
N ARG A 63 -2.82 11.56 7.34
CA ARG A 63 -2.44 10.30 6.65
C ARG A 63 -3.58 9.27 6.60
N VAL A 64 -4.36 9.17 7.69
CA VAL A 64 -5.54 8.29 7.72
C VAL A 64 -6.58 8.78 6.71
N ASP A 65 -6.81 10.08 6.63
CA ASP A 65 -7.74 10.66 5.66
C ASP A 65 -7.29 10.49 4.21
N ASP A 66 -6.01 10.68 3.93
CA ASP A 66 -5.43 10.56 2.60
C ASP A 66 -5.52 9.12 2.06
N LEU A 67 -5.34 8.12 2.93
CA LEU A 67 -5.39 6.71 2.55
C LEU A 67 -6.76 6.03 2.74
N LYS A 68 -7.77 6.74 3.28
CA LYS A 68 -9.09 6.13 3.58
C LYS A 68 -9.78 5.49 2.39
N ILE A 69 -9.58 6.03 1.19
CA ILE A 69 -10.14 5.51 -0.06
C ILE A 69 -9.55 4.13 -0.42
N LEU A 70 -8.27 3.93 -0.08
CA LEU A 70 -7.56 2.67 -0.32
C LEU A 70 -7.74 1.66 0.81
N LEU A 71 -8.31 2.08 1.93
CA LEU A 71 -8.59 1.20 3.06
C LEU A 71 -9.91 0.48 2.84
N ASN A 72 -9.90 -0.84 2.94
CA ASN A 72 -11.15 -1.61 2.90
C ASN A 72 -12.00 -1.31 4.14
N PRO A 73 -13.27 -0.88 3.96
CA PRO A 73 -14.15 -0.54 5.09
C PRO A 73 -14.51 -1.76 5.94
N THR A 74 -14.56 -2.94 5.33
CA THR A 74 -14.84 -4.21 6.02
C THR A 74 -13.60 -5.10 5.99
N PRO A 75 -13.18 -5.67 7.13
CA PRO A 75 -12.06 -6.60 7.14
C PRO A 75 -12.29 -7.77 6.20
N LYS A 76 -11.29 -8.13 5.42
CA LYS A 76 -11.32 -9.34 4.60
C LYS A 76 -11.23 -10.56 5.50
N ILE A 77 -12.16 -11.48 5.34
CA ILE A 77 -12.16 -12.75 6.08
C ILE A 77 -11.30 -13.73 5.30
N LEU A 78 -10.28 -14.27 5.97
CA LEU A 78 -9.42 -15.33 5.43
C LEU A 78 -9.74 -16.63 6.16
N SER A 79 -9.97 -17.70 5.40
CA SER A 79 -10.07 -19.05 5.92
C SER A 79 -8.69 -19.54 6.37
N VAL A 80 -8.67 -20.47 7.32
CA VAL A 80 -7.42 -20.99 7.89
C VAL A 80 -7.38 -22.50 7.85
N THR A 81 -6.18 -23.03 7.65
CA THR A 81 -5.88 -24.46 7.71
C THR A 81 -4.96 -24.73 8.89
N LYS A 82 -5.34 -25.67 9.76
CA LYS A 82 -4.52 -26.09 10.90
C LYS A 82 -3.28 -26.86 10.40
N LYS A 83 -2.13 -26.51 10.92
CA LYS A 83 -0.86 -27.20 10.80
C LYS A 83 -0.34 -27.52 12.20
N GLU A 84 0.73 -28.25 12.30
CA GLU A 84 1.38 -28.56 13.56
C GLU A 84 1.96 -27.30 14.20
N GLY A 85 1.39 -26.87 15.34
CA GLY A 85 1.81 -25.68 16.10
C GLY A 85 1.38 -24.33 15.56
N TYR A 86 0.76 -24.24 14.36
CA TYR A 86 0.31 -22.97 13.77
C TYR A 86 -0.90 -23.12 12.84
N TYR A 87 -1.50 -22.01 12.49
CA TYR A 87 -2.54 -21.93 11.45
C TYR A 87 -2.01 -21.15 10.25
N LEU A 88 -2.32 -21.63 9.05
CA LEU A 88 -1.98 -20.99 7.79
C LEU A 88 -3.25 -20.41 7.18
N SER A 89 -3.24 -19.11 6.83
CA SER A 89 -4.35 -18.48 6.10
C SER A 89 -4.40 -18.94 4.65
N GLU A 90 -5.53 -18.72 3.99
CA GLU A 90 -5.57 -18.65 2.53
C GLU A 90 -4.69 -17.52 2.01
N ALA A 91 -4.49 -17.47 0.70
CA ALA A 91 -3.67 -16.45 0.06
C ALA A 91 -4.23 -15.05 0.29
N LEU A 92 -3.33 -14.08 0.49
CA LEU A 92 -3.66 -12.67 0.58
C LEU A 92 -4.38 -12.20 -0.70
N PRO A 93 -5.26 -11.20 -0.61
CA PRO A 93 -5.92 -10.62 -1.77
C PRO A 93 -4.91 -10.12 -2.81
N LYS A 94 -5.24 -10.26 -4.10
CA LYS A 94 -4.35 -9.81 -5.20
C LYS A 94 -4.06 -8.31 -5.18
N ASP A 95 -4.97 -7.53 -4.60
CA ASP A 95 -4.88 -6.09 -4.44
C ASP A 95 -4.22 -5.68 -3.11
N TYR A 96 -3.78 -6.64 -2.29
CA TYR A 96 -3.06 -6.38 -1.05
C TYR A 96 -1.79 -5.56 -1.30
N PHE A 97 -1.60 -4.50 -0.50
CA PHE A 97 -0.43 -3.65 -0.60
C PHE A 97 0.26 -3.47 0.76
N HIS A 98 -0.44 -2.93 1.76
CA HIS A 98 0.10 -2.75 3.10
C HIS A 98 -0.86 -3.21 4.18
N LEU A 99 -0.33 -3.88 5.18
CA LEU A 99 -1.09 -4.29 6.34
C LEU A 99 -1.43 -3.09 7.24
N VAL A 100 -2.67 -3.06 7.71
CA VAL A 100 -3.10 -2.11 8.74
C VAL A 100 -3.34 -2.82 10.06
N ARG A 101 -4.18 -3.86 10.06
CA ARG A 101 -4.53 -4.62 11.26
C ARG A 101 -4.89 -6.06 10.90
N THR A 102 -4.50 -6.97 11.79
CA THR A 102 -4.89 -8.38 11.68
C THR A 102 -5.46 -8.84 13.02
N THR A 103 -6.61 -9.49 12.97
CA THR A 103 -7.20 -10.15 14.14
C THR A 103 -7.64 -11.55 13.76
N CYS A 104 -7.87 -12.42 14.72
CA CYS A 104 -8.42 -13.74 14.48
C CYS A 104 -9.56 -14.05 15.45
N LEU A 105 -10.48 -14.88 15.00
CA LEU A 105 -11.50 -15.45 15.86
C LEU A 105 -10.99 -16.79 16.41
N ALA A 106 -10.60 -16.77 17.67
CA ALA A 106 -10.09 -17.93 18.38
C ALA A 106 -11.14 -18.52 19.31
N TYR A 107 -11.00 -19.81 19.60
CA TYR A 107 -11.83 -20.53 20.56
C TYR A 107 -11.02 -21.60 21.31
N ARG A 108 -11.50 -21.92 22.50
CA ARG A 108 -10.97 -22.98 23.34
C ARG A 108 -12.13 -23.87 23.76
N LYS A 109 -11.90 -25.16 24.01
CA LYS A 109 -12.97 -26.15 24.29
C LYS A 109 -13.95 -25.70 25.37
N ASP A 110 -13.47 -24.98 26.38
CA ASP A 110 -14.25 -24.58 27.55
C ASP A 110 -14.62 -23.07 27.57
N CYS A 111 -14.33 -22.35 26.48
CA CYS A 111 -14.49 -20.90 26.43
C CYS A 111 -15.28 -20.46 25.18
N SER A 112 -16.00 -19.34 25.31
CA SER A 112 -16.64 -18.69 24.18
C SER A 112 -15.62 -18.20 23.15
N LYS A 113 -16.06 -18.03 21.91
CA LYS A 113 -15.24 -17.43 20.85
C LYS A 113 -14.82 -16.01 21.24
N LYS A 114 -13.55 -15.71 21.03
CA LYS A 114 -12.95 -14.39 21.32
C LYS A 114 -12.19 -13.88 20.12
N GLU A 115 -12.31 -12.58 19.82
CA GLU A 115 -11.44 -11.92 18.87
C GLU A 115 -10.09 -11.63 19.54
N MET A 116 -9.01 -12.01 18.88
CA MET A 116 -7.65 -11.86 19.37
C MET A 116 -6.83 -11.03 18.36
N PHE A 117 -5.90 -10.23 18.87
CA PHE A 117 -4.96 -9.50 18.03
C PHE A 117 -3.82 -10.40 17.55
N ILE A 118 -3.44 -10.26 16.28
CA ILE A 118 -2.28 -10.93 15.72
C ILE A 118 -1.18 -9.88 15.53
N TYR A 119 -0.10 -10.00 16.31
CA TYR A 119 1.09 -9.18 16.13
C TYR A 119 1.99 -9.83 15.09
N LEU A 120 2.07 -9.20 13.91
CA LEU A 120 2.96 -9.68 12.86
C LEU A 120 4.41 -9.32 13.19
N GLN A 121 5.25 -10.32 13.13
CA GLN A 121 6.67 -10.24 13.43
C GLN A 121 7.50 -10.80 12.27
N GLU A 122 8.77 -10.39 12.25
CA GLU A 122 9.73 -10.97 11.32
C GLU A 122 10.04 -12.43 11.68
N GLU A 123 10.20 -13.28 10.68
CA GLU A 123 10.50 -14.71 10.85
C GLU A 123 11.76 -14.94 11.71
N SER A 124 12.74 -14.04 11.60
CA SER A 124 13.99 -14.07 12.38
C SER A 124 13.78 -13.99 13.91
N ASN A 125 12.75 -13.27 14.35
CA ASN A 125 12.50 -13.00 15.78
C ASN A 125 11.51 -14.00 16.41
N LEU A 126 10.84 -14.83 15.62
CA LEU A 126 9.76 -15.71 16.08
C LEU A 126 10.19 -16.66 17.17
N ASN A 127 11.34 -17.32 17.04
CA ASN A 127 11.82 -18.28 18.02
C ASN A 127 12.02 -17.67 19.41
N THR A 128 12.51 -16.44 19.46
CA THR A 128 12.70 -15.72 20.72
C THR A 128 11.37 -15.34 21.36
N LEU A 129 10.43 -14.82 20.54
CA LEU A 129 9.12 -14.39 21.00
C LEU A 129 8.23 -15.55 21.45
N LEU A 130 8.27 -16.68 20.76
CA LEU A 130 7.50 -17.87 21.13
C LEU A 130 7.99 -18.57 22.39
N ARG A 131 9.28 -18.43 22.74
CA ARG A 131 9.85 -19.00 23.97
C ARG A 131 9.66 -18.11 25.21
N ASN A 132 9.43 -16.83 25.00
CA ASN A 132 9.26 -15.90 26.12
C ASN A 132 7.82 -15.98 26.65
N GLU A 133 7.66 -16.22 27.94
CA GLU A 133 6.36 -16.37 28.60
C GLU A 133 5.49 -15.10 28.50
N HIS A 134 6.10 -13.93 28.43
CA HIS A 134 5.39 -12.65 28.37
C HIS A 134 4.92 -12.27 26.94
N THR A 135 5.49 -12.85 25.92
CA THR A 135 5.17 -12.52 24.51
C THR A 135 4.56 -13.69 23.74
N ASN A 136 4.56 -14.90 24.32
CA ASN A 136 4.02 -16.08 23.65
C ASN A 136 2.49 -15.97 23.46
N PRO A 137 1.91 -16.71 22.51
CA PRO A 137 0.46 -16.72 22.28
C PRO A 137 -0.34 -17.02 23.55
N SER A 138 -1.29 -16.13 23.89
CA SER A 138 -2.13 -16.28 25.07
C SER A 138 -3.60 -16.00 24.74
N PHE A 139 -4.45 -16.99 24.97
CA PHE A 139 -5.89 -16.86 24.82
C PHE A 139 -6.48 -15.87 25.86
N GLU A 140 -5.93 -15.84 27.07
CA GLU A 140 -6.43 -15.00 28.17
C GLU A 140 -6.19 -13.53 27.89
N TRP A 141 -4.99 -13.17 27.44
CA TRP A 141 -4.64 -11.79 27.05
C TRP A 141 -5.26 -11.39 25.69
N GLY A 142 -5.71 -12.35 24.88
CA GLY A 142 -6.30 -12.07 23.57
C GLY A 142 -5.28 -11.66 22.53
N GLU A 143 -4.07 -12.18 22.64
CA GLU A 143 -2.94 -11.82 21.78
C GLU A 143 -2.26 -13.07 21.23
N THR A 144 -1.82 -12.98 19.99
CA THR A 144 -1.04 -14.03 19.34
C THR A 144 -0.02 -13.43 18.38
N ILE A 145 0.94 -14.25 17.98
CA ILE A 145 2.02 -13.86 17.06
C ILE A 145 1.76 -14.51 15.72
N GLY A 146 2.04 -13.76 14.68
CA GLY A 146 2.01 -14.25 13.31
C GLY A 146 3.17 -13.73 12.50
N THR A 147 3.32 -14.27 11.31
CA THR A 147 4.25 -13.79 10.29
C THR A 147 3.63 -13.93 8.91
N ILE A 148 4.09 -13.13 7.97
CA ILE A 148 3.72 -13.27 6.56
C ILE A 148 4.81 -14.11 5.90
N ALA A 149 4.41 -15.24 5.33
CA ALA A 149 5.31 -16.13 4.59
C ALA A 149 4.75 -16.37 3.19
N GLY A 150 5.42 -15.81 2.20
CA GLY A 150 4.88 -15.74 0.84
C GLY A 150 3.56 -14.97 0.81
N ASP A 151 2.53 -15.58 0.21
CA ASP A 151 1.19 -14.97 0.10
C ASP A 151 0.26 -15.34 1.27
N ASN A 152 0.76 -15.97 2.34
CA ASN A 152 -0.06 -16.45 3.43
C ASN A 152 0.36 -15.85 4.77
N ILE A 153 -0.57 -15.78 5.72
CA ILE A 153 -0.30 -15.43 7.11
C ILE A 153 -0.21 -16.70 7.93
N LYS A 154 0.93 -16.92 8.61
CA LYS A 154 1.09 -17.96 9.62
C LYS A 154 0.75 -17.36 10.98
N VAL A 155 -0.09 -18.04 11.75
CA VAL A 155 -0.47 -17.61 13.11
C VAL A 155 -0.14 -18.74 14.08
N PHE A 156 0.67 -18.43 15.08
CA PHE A 156 1.16 -19.42 16.05
C PHE A 156 0.21 -19.52 17.24
N THR A 157 -0.19 -20.72 17.60
CA THR A 157 -1.09 -20.96 18.73
C THR A 157 -0.44 -21.77 19.85
N LEU A 158 0.68 -22.42 19.55
CA LEU A 158 1.33 -23.40 20.44
C LEU A 158 0.33 -24.44 20.99
N ASP A 159 -0.67 -24.79 20.19
CA ASP A 159 -1.78 -25.70 20.53
C ASP A 159 -2.59 -25.33 21.79
N LYS A 160 -2.48 -24.06 22.26
CA LYS A 160 -3.21 -23.57 23.43
C LYS A 160 -4.67 -23.22 23.11
N PHE A 161 -4.98 -22.89 21.86
CA PHE A 161 -6.31 -22.54 21.36
C PHE A 161 -6.42 -22.82 19.86
N GLU A 162 -7.62 -22.78 19.34
CA GLU A 162 -7.90 -22.98 17.92
C GLU A 162 -8.38 -21.68 17.27
N ILE A 163 -8.09 -21.53 15.98
CA ILE A 163 -8.48 -20.34 15.19
C ILE A 163 -9.47 -20.79 14.12
N SER A 164 -10.60 -20.09 14.01
CA SER A 164 -11.61 -20.35 12.98
C SER A 164 -11.45 -19.47 11.74
N LYS A 165 -11.09 -18.22 11.91
CA LYS A 165 -10.99 -17.23 10.84
C LYS A 165 -9.95 -16.16 11.19
N ILE A 166 -9.36 -15.55 10.16
CA ILE A 166 -8.53 -14.36 10.29
C ILE A 166 -9.25 -13.19 9.62
N PHE A 167 -9.22 -12.03 10.25
CA PHE A 167 -9.74 -10.78 9.73
C PHE A 167 -8.56 -9.88 9.37
N LEU A 168 -8.49 -9.51 8.10
CA LEU A 168 -7.42 -8.71 7.54
C LEU A 168 -7.95 -7.32 7.16
N THR A 169 -7.39 -6.27 7.75
CA THR A 169 -7.56 -4.89 7.31
C THR A 169 -6.27 -4.43 6.66
N TYR A 170 -6.36 -3.95 5.43
CA TYR A 170 -5.19 -3.60 4.63
C TYR A 170 -5.48 -2.42 3.72
N VAL A 171 -4.41 -1.73 3.33
CA VAL A 171 -4.42 -0.75 2.25
C VAL A 171 -4.25 -1.52 0.94
N ARG A 172 -5.20 -1.35 0.02
CA ARG A 172 -5.13 -1.97 -1.30
C ARG A 172 -4.28 -1.14 -2.26
N ARG A 173 -3.80 -1.75 -3.31
CA ARG A 173 -3.13 -1.05 -4.40
C ARG A 173 -4.09 -0.04 -5.03
N PRO A 174 -3.64 1.20 -5.32
CA PRO A 174 -4.43 2.14 -6.09
C PRO A 174 -4.69 1.58 -7.49
N ARG A 175 -5.85 1.91 -8.05
CA ARG A 175 -6.17 1.55 -9.42
C ARG A 175 -5.19 2.23 -10.37
N ALA A 176 -4.61 1.46 -11.28
CA ALA A 176 -3.81 2.03 -12.35
C ALA A 176 -4.69 2.88 -13.26
N ILE A 177 -4.24 4.10 -13.56
CA ILE A 177 -4.90 4.95 -14.57
C ILE A 177 -4.57 4.44 -15.96
N ASP A 178 -5.44 4.80 -16.90
CA ASP A 178 -5.21 4.56 -18.32
C ASP A 178 -5.80 5.72 -19.14
N ILE A 179 -5.24 5.96 -20.32
CA ILE A 179 -5.63 7.05 -21.22
C ILE A 179 -5.85 6.45 -22.60
N PRO A 180 -6.97 6.75 -23.29
CA PRO A 180 -7.20 6.21 -24.62
C PRO A 180 -6.21 6.78 -25.65
N GLY A 181 -5.93 6.02 -26.70
CA GLY A 181 -5.15 6.48 -27.86
C GLY A 181 -3.82 5.76 -28.09
N TYR A 182 -3.52 4.70 -27.35
CA TYR A 182 -2.36 3.83 -27.62
C TYR A 182 -2.74 2.34 -27.49
N LEU A 183 -1.86 1.48 -27.99
CA LEU A 183 -1.95 0.03 -27.76
C LEU A 183 -1.05 -0.36 -26.59
N LYS A 184 -1.58 -1.16 -25.68
CA LYS A 184 -0.84 -1.74 -24.56
C LYS A 184 0.16 -2.79 -25.04
N GLN A 185 1.06 -3.22 -24.19
CA GLN A 185 2.05 -4.27 -24.51
C GLN A 185 1.39 -5.62 -24.87
N ASP A 186 0.20 -5.88 -24.36
CA ASP A 186 -0.62 -7.07 -24.67
C ASP A 186 -1.41 -6.94 -25.97
N GLY A 187 -1.25 -5.83 -26.72
CA GLY A 187 -1.97 -5.54 -27.94
C GLY A 187 -3.42 -5.08 -27.78
N GLN A 188 -3.89 -4.94 -26.54
CA GLN A 188 -5.22 -4.42 -26.27
C GLN A 188 -5.26 -2.89 -26.41
N PRO A 189 -6.37 -2.31 -26.90
CA PRO A 189 -6.52 -0.86 -26.92
C PRO A 189 -6.59 -0.33 -25.49
N SER A 190 -5.97 0.84 -25.27
CA SER A 190 -6.09 1.56 -24.01
C SER A 190 -7.52 2.07 -23.81
N SER A 191 -7.93 2.21 -22.56
CA SER A 191 -9.25 2.70 -22.15
C SER A 191 -9.11 3.88 -21.19
N GLN A 192 -10.15 4.69 -21.04
CA GLN A 192 -10.09 5.76 -20.04
C GLN A 192 -10.38 5.17 -18.66
N ILE A 193 -9.40 5.30 -17.76
CA ILE A 193 -9.52 4.95 -16.36
C ILE A 193 -9.00 6.13 -15.54
N ASP A 194 -9.90 6.76 -14.81
CA ASP A 194 -9.57 7.92 -13.99
C ASP A 194 -9.03 7.50 -12.60
N PRO A 195 -8.19 8.35 -11.98
CA PRO A 195 -7.66 8.09 -10.66
C PRO A 195 -8.76 8.11 -9.60
N GLU A 196 -8.54 7.38 -8.51
CA GLU A 196 -9.50 7.26 -7.40
C GLU A 196 -9.09 8.06 -6.16
N MET A 197 -7.84 8.53 -6.10
CA MET A 197 -7.33 9.28 -4.95
C MET A 197 -7.83 10.73 -4.94
N PRO A 198 -7.80 11.43 -3.80
CA PRO A 198 -8.12 12.85 -3.70
C PRO A 198 -7.23 13.72 -4.59
N ASP A 199 -7.75 14.89 -5.00
CA ASP A 199 -7.06 15.77 -5.96
C ASP A 199 -5.72 16.29 -5.44
N ASP A 200 -5.56 16.50 -4.14
CA ASP A 200 -4.30 16.88 -3.49
C ASP A 200 -3.23 15.79 -3.61
N ILE A 201 -3.61 14.53 -3.40
CA ILE A 201 -2.71 13.38 -3.58
C ILE A 201 -2.37 13.19 -5.06
N ILE A 202 -3.35 13.41 -5.96
CA ILE A 202 -3.10 13.33 -7.40
C ILE A 202 -2.06 14.38 -7.84
N GLU A 203 -2.11 15.61 -7.30
CA GLU A 203 -1.10 16.63 -7.58
C GLU A 203 0.31 16.19 -7.12
N MET A 204 0.42 15.57 -5.94
CA MET A 204 1.69 14.98 -5.48
C MET A 204 2.17 13.86 -6.42
N CYS A 205 1.25 13.02 -6.92
CA CYS A 205 1.59 11.98 -7.89
C CYS A 205 2.06 12.57 -9.23
N ILE A 206 1.47 13.70 -9.66
CA ILE A 206 1.89 14.42 -10.87
C ILE A 206 3.33 14.92 -10.70
N ASP A 207 3.68 15.56 -9.56
CA ASP A 207 5.03 16.02 -9.29
C ASP A 207 6.05 14.87 -9.24
N GLU A 208 5.68 13.76 -8.60
CA GLU A 208 6.51 12.56 -8.59
C GLU A 208 6.67 11.95 -10.00
N ALA A 209 5.61 11.94 -10.82
CA ALA A 209 5.67 11.45 -12.21
C ALA A 209 6.58 12.33 -13.07
N VAL A 210 6.49 13.67 -12.92
CA VAL A 210 7.41 14.62 -13.59
C VAL A 210 8.85 14.36 -13.16
N ARG A 211 9.09 14.11 -11.87
CA ARG A 211 10.43 13.76 -11.34
C ARG A 211 10.97 12.47 -11.98
N ILE A 212 10.13 11.44 -12.12
CA ILE A 212 10.52 10.17 -12.75
C ILE A 212 10.88 10.41 -14.22
N LEU A 213 10.01 11.07 -14.98
CA LEU A 213 10.22 11.33 -16.40
C LEU A 213 11.45 12.22 -16.65
N SER A 214 11.62 13.29 -15.88
CA SER A 214 12.79 14.16 -16.00
C SER A 214 14.10 13.45 -15.63
N GLY A 215 14.06 12.51 -14.69
CA GLY A 215 15.20 11.66 -14.36
C GLY A 215 15.56 10.70 -15.51
N ASP A 216 14.55 10.08 -16.11
CA ASP A 216 14.74 9.16 -17.24
C ASP A 216 15.27 9.90 -18.50
N MET A 217 14.94 11.19 -18.66
CA MET A 217 15.39 12.04 -19.76
C MET A 217 16.73 12.75 -19.47
N GLN A 218 17.37 12.45 -18.33
CA GLN A 218 18.59 13.10 -17.86
C GLN A 218 18.46 14.62 -17.66
N ASN A 219 17.25 15.13 -17.55
CA ASN A 219 16.98 16.53 -17.30
C ASN A 219 17.13 16.87 -15.81
N GLN A 220 18.34 17.30 -15.41
CA GLN A 220 18.67 17.59 -14.01
C GLN A 220 17.83 18.72 -13.41
N PHE A 221 17.46 19.72 -14.21
CA PHE A 221 16.75 20.91 -13.73
C PHE A 221 15.28 20.58 -13.35
N SER A 222 14.56 19.89 -14.23
CA SER A 222 13.18 19.44 -13.95
C SER A 222 13.14 18.51 -12.75
N ASN A 223 14.15 17.65 -12.60
CA ASN A 223 14.26 16.73 -11.48
C ASN A 223 14.44 17.49 -10.15
N GLN A 224 15.27 18.54 -10.10
CA GLN A 224 15.45 19.37 -8.91
C GLN A 224 14.17 20.10 -8.49
N ILE A 225 13.45 20.73 -9.44
CA ILE A 225 12.19 21.41 -9.15
C ILE A 225 11.14 20.43 -8.62
N SER A 226 11.00 19.26 -9.24
CA SER A 226 10.06 18.24 -8.80
C SER A 226 10.40 17.70 -7.41
N GLN A 227 11.69 17.55 -7.08
CA GLN A 227 12.13 17.18 -5.74
C GLN A 227 11.79 18.26 -4.70
N GLN A 228 11.98 19.54 -5.02
CA GLN A 228 11.62 20.65 -4.13
C GLN A 228 10.12 20.70 -3.87
N ASN A 229 9.29 20.53 -4.90
CA ASN A 229 7.84 20.51 -4.74
C ASN A 229 7.38 19.36 -3.85
N LEU A 230 7.98 18.18 -3.99
CA LEU A 230 7.69 17.05 -3.13
C LEU A 230 8.10 17.28 -1.67
N GLN A 231 9.25 17.92 -1.44
CA GLN A 231 9.70 18.28 -0.09
C GLN A 231 8.79 19.34 0.57
N MET A 232 8.27 20.30 -0.21
CA MET A 232 7.33 21.30 0.32
C MET A 232 5.93 20.74 0.57
N SER A 233 5.55 19.62 -0.08
CA SER A 233 4.26 18.95 0.12
C SER A 233 4.27 17.94 1.27
N GLU A 234 5.45 17.62 1.79
CA GLU A 234 5.67 16.80 2.98
C GLU A 234 5.60 17.61 4.27
#